data_9c3ef0c01404f5d6e15411e5eb84cd30
#
_entry.id   9c3ef0c01404f5d6e15411e5eb84cd30
#
_cell.length_a   1.000
_cell.length_b   1.000
_cell.length_c   1.000
_cell.angle_alpha   90.00
_cell.angle_beta   90.00
_cell.angle_gamma   90.00
#
_symmetry.space_group_name_H-M   'P 1'
#
loop_
_entity.id
_entity.type
_entity.pdbx_description
1 polymer ?
#
loop_
_entity_poly.entity_id
_entity_poly.type
_entity_poly.pdbx_seq_one_letter_code
_entity_poly.pdbx_strand_id
1 'polypeptide(L)'
;FQLHGVIKRRLKPTIAAINHALLDTLAACGDVNRNVMCSPNPDLSTLHEETLSWAQRISDHLTPRTTAYHDIWLDGERMPLPGASQDDTEPVYGATYLPRKFKIGIATPPANDVDVFSQDLGLIAITDQGRLIGFNVLVGGGMGVSHGEPATYPRIADEIGFCTPDQVLDVAEKVVTVQRDFGNRSDRKQARLKYTIDAHGLEWFRGELGS
;
A
#
# COMPACT_ATOMS: atom_id res chain seq x y z
N PHE A 1 3.06 12.23 -2.94
CA PHE A 1 2.83 13.69 -2.88
C PHE A 1 1.35 14.02 -2.96
N GLN A 2 0.95 15.12 -2.35
CA GLN A 2 -0.40 15.67 -2.46
C GLN A 2 -0.29 17.13 -2.89
N LEU A 3 -0.94 17.46 -4.00
CA LEU A 3 -0.96 18.82 -4.53
C LEU A 3 -2.33 19.45 -4.27
N HIS A 4 -2.34 20.64 -3.70
CA HIS A 4 -3.53 21.43 -3.45
C HIS A 4 -3.64 22.60 -4.43
N GLY A 5 -4.86 23.03 -4.75
CA GLY A 5 -5.10 24.18 -5.63
C GLY A 5 -4.90 23.92 -7.12
N VAL A 6 -4.75 22.65 -7.54
CA VAL A 6 -4.68 22.31 -8.96
C VAL A 6 -6.07 22.45 -9.58
N ILE A 7 -6.22 23.42 -10.48
CA ILE A 7 -7.49 23.66 -11.16
C ILE A 7 -7.64 22.74 -12.39
N LYS A 8 -8.86 22.36 -12.73
CA LYS A 8 -9.17 21.37 -13.79
C LYS A 8 -8.44 21.66 -15.12
N ARG A 9 -8.40 22.91 -15.57
CA ARG A 9 -7.73 23.32 -16.82
C ARG A 9 -6.20 23.15 -16.80
N ARG A 10 -5.59 22.96 -15.63
CA ARG A 10 -4.15 22.75 -15.43
C ARG A 10 -3.81 21.30 -15.09
N LEU A 11 -4.78 20.41 -15.03
CA LEU A 11 -4.53 19.00 -14.63
C LEU A 11 -3.56 18.30 -15.58
N LYS A 12 -3.80 18.37 -16.89
CA LYS A 12 -2.91 17.75 -17.89
C LYS A 12 -1.45 18.24 -17.80
N PRO A 13 -1.16 19.56 -17.83
CA PRO A 13 0.22 20.03 -17.68
C PRO A 13 0.81 19.73 -16.30
N THR A 14 0.01 19.67 -15.23
CA THR A 14 0.51 19.27 -13.90
C THR A 14 0.95 17.81 -13.88
N ILE A 15 0.13 16.88 -14.41
CA ILE A 15 0.49 15.46 -14.52
C ILE A 15 1.73 15.30 -15.42
N ALA A 16 1.79 15.99 -16.57
CA ALA A 16 2.95 15.94 -17.43
C ALA A 16 4.23 16.41 -16.71
N ALA A 17 4.16 17.50 -15.92
CA ALA A 17 5.29 17.97 -15.14
C ALA A 17 5.76 16.98 -14.07
N ILE A 18 4.83 16.26 -13.42
CA ILE A 18 5.15 15.19 -12.47
C ILE A 18 5.93 14.07 -13.18
N ASN A 19 5.43 13.62 -14.34
CA ASN A 19 6.10 12.56 -15.10
C ASN A 19 7.46 13.02 -15.68
N HIS A 20 7.60 14.28 -16.10
CA HIS A 20 8.89 14.86 -16.49
C HIS A 20 9.91 14.91 -15.35
N ALA A 21 9.45 14.99 -14.11
CA ALA A 21 10.30 14.91 -12.92
C ALA A 21 10.62 13.44 -12.53
N LEU A 22 10.37 12.46 -13.42
CA LEU A 22 10.58 11.04 -13.19
C LEU A 22 9.74 10.46 -12.03
N LEU A 23 8.65 11.13 -11.69
CA LEU A 23 7.65 10.63 -10.76
C LEU A 23 6.48 10.04 -11.54
N ASP A 24 5.81 9.10 -10.94
CA ASP A 24 4.68 8.43 -11.56
C ASP A 24 3.36 8.86 -10.88
N THR A 25 2.27 8.71 -11.59
CA THR A 25 0.92 9.02 -11.12
C THR A 25 0.01 7.79 -11.07
N LEU A 26 0.53 6.61 -11.42
CA LEU A 26 -0.19 5.34 -11.32
C LEU A 26 -0.44 5.00 -9.85
N ALA A 27 -1.55 4.32 -9.57
CA ALA A 27 -1.95 3.93 -8.21
C ALA A 27 -1.94 5.05 -7.15
N ALA A 28 -1.74 6.31 -7.55
CA ALA A 28 -1.71 7.45 -6.63
C ALA A 28 -3.06 7.70 -5.95
N CYS A 29 -4.15 7.24 -6.54
CA CYS A 29 -5.50 7.30 -5.99
C CYS A 29 -6.28 6.06 -6.43
N GLY A 30 -7.14 5.54 -5.54
CA GLY A 30 -7.97 4.38 -5.86
C GLY A 30 -8.06 3.40 -4.71
N ASP A 31 -8.73 2.31 -4.96
CA ASP A 31 -8.94 1.21 -4.02
C ASP A 31 -7.90 0.10 -4.27
N VAL A 32 -6.65 0.49 -4.14
CA VAL A 32 -5.43 -0.29 -4.30
C VAL A 32 -4.42 0.08 -3.21
N ASN A 33 -3.28 -0.59 -3.15
CA ASN A 33 -2.13 -0.08 -2.42
C ASN A 33 -1.65 1.23 -3.07
N ARG A 34 -1.65 2.32 -2.31
CA ARG A 34 -1.35 3.66 -2.87
C ARG A 34 0.11 4.04 -2.80
N ASN A 35 0.79 3.61 -1.75
CA ASN A 35 2.19 3.92 -1.53
C ASN A 35 2.81 2.97 -0.53
N VAL A 36 4.09 2.76 -0.66
CA VAL A 36 4.96 2.15 0.34
C VAL A 36 5.94 3.21 0.79
N MET A 37 5.93 3.54 2.08
CA MET A 37 6.78 4.58 2.66
C MET A 37 7.92 3.95 3.43
N CYS A 38 9.09 4.57 3.35
CA CYS A 38 10.24 4.30 4.20
C CYS A 38 10.94 5.62 4.54
N SER A 39 12.01 5.58 5.32
CA SER A 39 12.83 6.77 5.57
C SER A 39 13.30 7.40 4.25
N PRO A 40 13.19 8.73 4.09
CA PRO A 40 13.46 9.40 2.81
C PRO A 40 14.96 9.55 2.50
N ASN A 41 15.85 9.21 3.43
CA ASN A 41 17.29 9.36 3.24
C ASN A 41 18.01 8.00 3.24
N PRO A 42 18.22 7.39 2.06
CA PRO A 42 18.91 6.10 1.96
C PRO A 42 20.40 6.17 2.33
N ASP A 43 21.02 7.35 2.27
CA ASP A 43 22.45 7.50 2.55
C ASP A 43 22.80 7.47 4.05
N LEU A 44 21.81 7.40 4.93
CA LEU A 44 22.05 7.34 6.39
C LEU A 44 22.77 6.06 6.81
N SER A 45 22.47 4.93 6.19
CA SER A 45 23.14 3.65 6.43
C SER A 45 22.75 2.63 5.37
N THR A 46 23.50 1.51 5.30
CA THR A 46 23.17 0.36 4.45
C THR A 46 21.75 -0.17 4.72
N LEU A 47 21.30 -0.14 5.98
CA LEU A 47 19.94 -0.57 6.33
C LEU A 47 18.88 0.36 5.72
N HIS A 48 19.12 1.68 5.63
CA HIS A 48 18.20 2.62 4.97
C HIS A 48 18.14 2.38 3.46
N GLU A 49 19.27 2.09 2.82
CA GLU A 49 19.32 1.71 1.41
C GLU A 49 18.55 0.38 1.16
N GLU A 50 18.78 -0.63 2.00
CA GLU A 50 18.05 -1.90 1.93
C GLU A 50 16.53 -1.71 2.14
N THR A 51 16.10 -0.91 3.11
CA THR A 51 14.67 -0.65 3.34
C THR A 51 14.02 0.14 2.20
N LEU A 52 14.75 1.05 1.54
CA LEU A 52 14.28 1.72 0.33
C LEU A 52 14.10 0.71 -0.81
N SER A 53 15.07 -0.19 -1.02
CA SER A 53 14.97 -1.25 -2.01
C SER A 53 13.74 -2.14 -1.78
N TRP A 54 13.46 -2.51 -0.52
CA TRP A 54 12.27 -3.27 -0.18
C TRP A 54 10.98 -2.49 -0.39
N ALA A 55 10.95 -1.20 -0.03
CA ALA A 55 9.79 -0.35 -0.29
C ALA A 55 9.47 -0.30 -1.79
N GLN A 56 10.49 -0.17 -2.64
CA GLN A 56 10.33 -0.18 -4.09
C GLN A 56 9.81 -1.55 -4.58
N ARG A 57 10.41 -2.65 -4.15
CA ARG A 57 9.98 -4.01 -4.55
C ARG A 57 8.54 -4.32 -4.15
N ILE A 58 8.13 -3.95 -2.94
CA ILE A 58 6.73 -4.12 -2.49
C ILE A 58 5.79 -3.23 -3.31
N SER A 59 6.19 -1.99 -3.59
CA SER A 59 5.41 -1.07 -4.42
C SER A 59 5.21 -1.61 -5.83
N ASP A 60 6.28 -2.08 -6.47
CA ASP A 60 6.24 -2.65 -7.82
C ASP A 60 5.39 -3.94 -7.86
N HIS A 61 5.52 -4.78 -6.82
CA HIS A 61 4.74 -6.02 -6.71
C HIS A 61 3.23 -5.77 -6.59
N LEU A 62 2.84 -4.73 -5.85
CA LEU A 62 1.44 -4.39 -5.59
C LEU A 62 0.87 -3.33 -6.54
N THR A 63 1.62 -2.86 -7.53
CA THR A 63 1.10 -1.92 -8.53
C THR A 63 0.20 -2.66 -9.52
N PRO A 64 -1.01 -2.15 -9.81
CA PRO A 64 -1.89 -2.74 -10.82
C PRO A 64 -1.20 -2.87 -12.17
N ARG A 65 -1.38 -4.00 -12.84
CA ARG A 65 -0.65 -4.36 -14.07
C ARG A 65 -1.52 -4.37 -15.32
N THR A 66 -2.84 -4.34 -15.16
CA THR A 66 -3.77 -4.43 -16.29
C THR A 66 -4.25 -3.07 -16.75
N THR A 67 -4.78 -3.01 -17.98
CA THR A 67 -5.40 -1.80 -18.56
C THR A 67 -6.70 -1.40 -17.86
N ALA A 68 -7.30 -2.27 -17.06
CA ALA A 68 -8.51 -1.97 -16.31
C ALA A 68 -8.32 -0.79 -15.33
N TYR A 69 -7.08 -0.52 -14.90
CA TYR A 69 -6.76 0.54 -13.96
C TYR A 69 -6.34 1.85 -14.65
N HIS A 70 -5.77 1.80 -15.85
CA HIS A 70 -5.32 2.98 -16.58
C HIS A 70 -5.30 2.74 -18.09
N ASP A 71 -5.48 3.82 -18.83
CA ASP A 71 -5.31 3.87 -20.30
C ASP A 71 -4.23 4.88 -20.66
N ILE A 72 -3.50 4.60 -21.73
CA ILE A 72 -2.60 5.57 -22.36
C ILE A 72 -3.29 6.14 -23.60
N TRP A 73 -3.41 7.46 -23.64
CA TRP A 73 -3.97 8.20 -24.77
C TRP A 73 -2.92 9.12 -25.36
N LEU A 74 -2.63 8.96 -26.66
CA LEU A 74 -1.71 9.81 -27.40
C LEU A 74 -2.52 10.55 -28.48
N ASP A 75 -2.47 11.87 -28.45
CA ASP A 75 -3.16 12.75 -29.41
C ASP A 75 -4.67 12.45 -29.64
N GLY A 76 -5.33 11.95 -28.58
CA GLY A 76 -6.74 11.61 -28.60
C GLY A 76 -7.06 10.19 -29.05
N GLU A 77 -6.08 9.38 -29.36
CA GLU A 77 -6.21 7.96 -29.66
C GLU A 77 -5.75 7.09 -28.47
N ARG A 78 -6.51 6.05 -28.17
CA ARG A 78 -6.14 5.06 -27.14
C ARG A 78 -5.04 4.16 -27.68
N MET A 79 -3.90 4.18 -27.01
CA MET A 79 -2.76 3.33 -27.36
C MET A 79 -2.93 1.94 -26.75
N PRO A 80 -2.69 0.88 -27.55
CA PRO A 80 -2.63 -0.47 -26.99
C PRO A 80 -1.42 -0.60 -26.07
N LEU A 81 -1.64 -1.09 -24.84
CA LEU A 81 -0.55 -1.41 -23.92
C LEU A 81 0.05 -2.77 -24.33
N PRO A 82 1.38 -2.85 -24.51
CA PRO A 82 2.01 -4.12 -24.85
C PRO A 82 1.74 -5.19 -23.78
N GLY A 83 1.18 -6.32 -24.17
CA GLY A 83 0.91 -7.45 -23.29
C GLY A 83 -0.40 -7.38 -22.50
N ALA A 84 -1.21 -6.36 -22.68
CA ALA A 84 -2.53 -6.31 -22.06
C ALA A 84 -3.58 -7.06 -22.90
N SER A 85 -4.28 -8.02 -22.30
CA SER A 85 -5.46 -8.64 -22.91
C SER A 85 -6.73 -7.89 -22.49
N GLN A 86 -7.81 -7.99 -23.26
CA GLN A 86 -9.09 -7.37 -22.92
C GLN A 86 -9.79 -8.06 -21.73
N ASP A 87 -9.37 -9.28 -21.40
CA ASP A 87 -9.93 -10.11 -20.33
C ASP A 87 -9.01 -10.18 -19.09
N ASP A 88 -8.03 -9.27 -18.96
CA ASP A 88 -7.08 -9.32 -17.85
C ASP A 88 -7.73 -8.98 -16.52
N THR A 89 -7.78 -9.97 -15.63
CA THR A 89 -8.09 -9.77 -14.22
C THR A 89 -6.78 -9.38 -13.50
N GLU A 90 -6.84 -8.36 -12.64
CA GLU A 90 -5.69 -7.97 -11.83
C GLU A 90 -5.20 -9.13 -10.97
N PRO A 91 -3.91 -9.49 -11.01
CA PRO A 91 -3.40 -10.65 -10.28
C PRO A 91 -3.63 -10.56 -8.77
N VAL A 92 -3.32 -9.39 -8.17
CA VAL A 92 -3.44 -9.16 -6.73
C VAL A 92 -4.87 -8.73 -6.35
N TYR A 93 -5.46 -7.83 -7.12
CA TYR A 93 -6.73 -7.19 -6.76
C TYR A 93 -7.97 -7.90 -7.29
N GLY A 94 -7.81 -8.87 -8.19
CA GLY A 94 -8.95 -9.53 -8.81
C GLY A 94 -9.86 -8.58 -9.57
N ALA A 95 -11.09 -9.00 -9.82
CA ALA A 95 -12.09 -8.21 -10.54
C ALA A 95 -12.70 -7.07 -9.71
N THR A 96 -12.56 -7.11 -8.38
CA THR A 96 -13.30 -6.22 -7.46
C THR A 96 -12.46 -5.15 -6.81
N TYR A 97 -11.14 -5.21 -6.92
CA TYR A 97 -10.19 -4.34 -6.22
C TYR A 97 -10.39 -4.35 -4.70
N LEU A 98 -9.77 -3.41 -3.97
CA LEU A 98 -9.96 -3.31 -2.53
C LEU A 98 -11.23 -2.51 -2.20
N PRO A 99 -11.86 -2.75 -1.04
CA PRO A 99 -12.98 -1.92 -0.60
C PRO A 99 -12.56 -0.49 -0.23
N ARG A 100 -11.28 -0.26 0.05
CA ARG A 100 -10.70 1.03 0.38
C ARG A 100 -9.21 1.08 0.08
N LYS A 101 -8.65 2.30 -0.02
CA LYS A 101 -7.19 2.55 -0.12
C LYS A 101 -6.41 1.77 0.91
N PHE A 102 -5.22 1.32 0.54
CA PHE A 102 -4.27 0.62 1.37
C PHE A 102 -2.96 1.39 1.46
N LYS A 103 -2.26 1.31 2.57
CA LYS A 103 -0.99 2.00 2.82
C LYS A 103 -0.03 1.10 3.56
N ILE A 104 1.22 1.14 3.15
CA ILE A 104 2.32 0.38 3.73
C ILE A 104 3.41 1.34 4.20
N GLY A 105 4.03 1.03 5.34
CA GLY A 105 5.19 1.77 5.83
C GLY A 105 6.26 0.83 6.38
N ILE A 106 7.53 1.14 6.10
CA ILE A 106 8.70 0.42 6.61
C ILE A 106 9.47 1.35 7.53
N ALA A 107 9.51 1.05 8.82
CA ALA A 107 10.33 1.77 9.79
C ALA A 107 11.75 1.17 9.85
N THR A 108 12.74 2.05 9.90
CA THR A 108 14.15 1.70 10.09
C THR A 108 14.59 2.14 11.48
N PRO A 109 14.62 1.23 12.48
CA PRO A 109 15.00 1.59 13.85
C PRO A 109 16.39 2.25 13.93
N PRO A 110 16.58 3.18 14.90
CA PRO A 110 15.67 3.54 15.98
C PRO A 110 14.57 4.55 15.59
N ALA A 111 14.51 4.99 14.33
CA ALA A 111 13.53 5.96 13.85
C ALA A 111 12.19 5.31 13.50
N ASN A 112 11.11 6.08 13.65
CA ASN A 112 9.78 5.77 13.15
C ASN A 112 9.20 7.02 12.45
N ASP A 113 9.86 7.45 11.41
CA ASP A 113 9.52 8.64 10.62
C ASP A 113 8.38 8.41 9.61
N VAL A 114 7.89 7.17 9.52
CA VAL A 114 6.77 6.76 8.66
C VAL A 114 5.47 6.48 9.44
N ASP A 115 5.47 6.68 10.76
CA ASP A 115 4.33 6.33 11.63
C ASP A 115 3.85 4.89 11.40
N VAL A 116 4.77 3.92 11.47
CA VAL A 116 4.55 2.53 11.08
C VAL A 116 3.31 1.90 11.71
N PHE A 117 2.98 2.27 12.95
CA PHE A 117 1.79 1.80 13.65
C PHE A 117 0.47 2.41 13.14
N SER A 118 0.51 3.40 12.26
CA SER A 118 -0.67 4.03 11.66
C SER A 118 -0.99 3.53 10.24
N GLN A 119 -0.20 2.58 9.74
CA GLN A 119 -0.36 2.01 8.40
C GLN A 119 -1.28 0.78 8.41
N ASP A 120 -1.90 0.49 7.26
CA ASP A 120 -2.69 -0.75 7.11
C ASP A 120 -1.77 -1.98 7.24
N LEU A 121 -0.56 -1.91 6.68
CA LEU A 121 0.55 -2.84 6.89
C LEU A 121 1.79 -2.04 7.31
N GLY A 122 2.32 -2.35 8.48
CA GLY A 122 3.57 -1.81 8.99
C GLY A 122 4.66 -2.89 8.99
N LEU A 123 5.87 -2.52 8.61
CA LEU A 123 7.04 -3.38 8.65
C LEU A 123 8.13 -2.69 9.47
N ILE A 124 8.66 -3.35 10.50
CA ILE A 124 9.79 -2.83 11.27
C ILE A 124 11.02 -3.66 10.92
N ALA A 125 12.03 -3.02 10.34
CA ALA A 125 13.26 -3.70 9.97
C ALA A 125 13.98 -4.25 11.21
N ILE A 126 14.32 -5.53 11.19
CA ILE A 126 15.05 -6.23 12.25
C ILE A 126 16.43 -6.61 11.72
N THR A 127 17.46 -6.31 12.52
CA THR A 127 18.83 -6.58 12.13
C THR A 127 19.52 -7.49 13.14
N ASP A 128 20.43 -8.32 12.63
CA ASP A 128 21.42 -9.04 13.42
C ASP A 128 22.81 -8.67 12.92
N GLN A 129 23.68 -8.24 13.83
CA GLN A 129 25.06 -7.78 13.54
C GLN A 129 25.10 -6.74 12.38
N GLY A 130 24.10 -5.85 12.33
CA GLY A 130 23.99 -4.79 11.32
C GLY A 130 23.48 -5.23 9.95
N ARG A 131 23.05 -6.48 9.80
CA ARG A 131 22.44 -7.01 8.57
C ARG A 131 20.95 -7.17 8.74
N LEU A 132 20.18 -6.80 7.74
CA LEU A 132 18.75 -7.03 7.72
C LEU A 132 18.45 -8.54 7.72
N ILE A 133 17.73 -9.02 8.73
CA ILE A 133 17.31 -10.42 8.84
C ILE A 133 15.82 -10.61 8.57
N GLY A 134 15.04 -9.55 8.56
CA GLY A 134 13.61 -9.59 8.26
C GLY A 134 12.86 -8.40 8.84
N PHE A 135 11.56 -8.58 8.99
CA PHE A 135 10.66 -7.52 9.46
C PHE A 135 9.67 -8.06 10.48
N ASN A 136 9.47 -7.31 11.58
CA ASN A 136 8.24 -7.49 12.35
C ASN A 136 7.07 -6.91 11.57
N VAL A 137 5.99 -7.66 11.51
CA VAL A 137 4.81 -7.37 10.70
C VAL A 137 3.69 -6.82 11.59
N LEU A 138 3.20 -5.65 11.24
CA LEU A 138 2.12 -4.94 11.94
C LEU A 138 0.93 -4.77 11.00
N VAL A 139 -0.30 -4.95 11.50
CA VAL A 139 -1.50 -4.83 10.67
C VAL A 139 -2.61 -4.01 11.32
N GLY A 140 -3.42 -3.36 10.51
CA GLY A 140 -4.65 -2.72 10.93
C GLY A 140 -4.51 -1.37 11.60
N GLY A 141 -3.44 -0.64 11.35
CA GLY A 141 -3.29 0.74 11.80
C GLY A 141 -4.11 1.73 10.96
N GLY A 142 -4.48 2.85 11.59
CA GLY A 142 -5.14 3.93 10.87
C GLY A 142 -5.72 4.99 11.79
N MET A 143 -5.16 6.21 11.74
CA MET A 143 -5.54 7.32 12.62
C MET A 143 -6.75 8.10 12.11
N GLY A 144 -7.18 7.90 10.84
CA GLY A 144 -8.28 8.66 10.25
C GLY A 144 -9.62 8.35 10.89
N VAL A 145 -10.37 9.44 11.17
CA VAL A 145 -11.78 9.41 11.61
C VAL A 145 -12.60 10.32 10.71
N SER A 146 -13.91 10.07 10.61
CA SER A 146 -14.85 10.94 9.91
C SER A 146 -15.59 11.78 10.95
N HIS A 147 -15.58 13.10 10.77
CA HIS A 147 -16.30 14.01 11.68
C HIS A 147 -17.78 13.65 11.74
N GLY A 148 -18.35 13.58 12.96
CA GLY A 148 -19.76 13.24 13.16
C GLY A 148 -20.12 11.77 13.00
N GLU A 149 -19.12 10.88 12.81
CA GLU A 149 -19.32 9.44 12.65
C GLU A 149 -18.65 8.65 13.80
N PRO A 150 -19.35 8.42 14.90
CA PRO A 150 -18.77 7.73 16.08
C PRO A 150 -18.26 6.31 15.78
N ALA A 151 -18.80 5.67 14.74
CA ALA A 151 -18.36 4.34 14.32
C ALA A 151 -16.96 4.34 13.64
N THR A 152 -16.39 5.53 13.37
CA THR A 152 -15.03 5.65 12.85
C THR A 152 -14.09 6.13 13.97
N TYR A 153 -12.98 5.44 14.15
CA TYR A 153 -12.06 5.67 15.26
C TYR A 153 -10.59 5.47 14.84
N PRO A 154 -9.63 6.10 15.54
CA PRO A 154 -8.22 5.81 15.33
C PRO A 154 -7.87 4.43 15.90
N ARG A 155 -6.94 3.73 15.25
CA ARG A 155 -6.44 2.43 15.68
C ARG A 155 -4.93 2.34 15.46
N ILE A 156 -4.24 1.79 16.43
CA ILE A 156 -2.82 1.42 16.33
C ILE A 156 -2.75 -0.01 15.81
N ALA A 157 -1.79 -0.27 14.92
CA ALA A 157 -1.57 -1.59 14.34
C ALA A 157 -1.11 -2.61 15.40
N ASP A 158 -1.57 -3.84 15.27
CA ASP A 158 -1.11 -4.97 16.07
C ASP A 158 0.06 -5.67 15.40
N GLU A 159 1.02 -6.12 16.20
CA GLU A 159 2.08 -7.01 15.74
C GLU A 159 1.53 -8.44 15.58
N ILE A 160 1.74 -9.02 14.39
CA ILE A 160 1.25 -10.36 14.08
C ILE A 160 2.35 -11.41 13.95
N GLY A 161 3.60 -11.01 13.85
CA GLY A 161 4.74 -11.91 13.74
C GLY A 161 5.93 -11.30 13.02
N PHE A 162 6.83 -12.18 12.61
CA PHE A 162 8.06 -11.85 11.91
C PHE A 162 8.08 -12.56 10.55
N CYS A 163 8.62 -11.91 9.52
CA CYS A 163 8.91 -12.53 8.23
C CYS A 163 10.35 -12.26 7.80
N THR A 164 10.95 -13.23 7.11
CA THR A 164 12.26 -13.08 6.48
C THR A 164 12.17 -12.26 5.19
N PRO A 165 13.28 -11.74 4.65
CA PRO A 165 13.25 -10.92 3.44
C PRO A 165 12.65 -11.63 2.23
N ASP A 166 12.84 -12.94 2.09
CA ASP A 166 12.25 -13.74 1.01
C ASP A 166 10.74 -13.92 1.12
N GLN A 167 10.17 -13.77 2.31
CA GLN A 167 8.73 -13.91 2.58
C GLN A 167 7.96 -12.57 2.47
N VAL A 168 8.64 -11.43 2.49
CA VAL A 168 7.97 -10.12 2.67
C VAL A 168 6.98 -9.78 1.57
N LEU A 169 7.24 -10.15 0.31
CA LEU A 169 6.33 -9.90 -0.81
C LEU A 169 5.06 -10.75 -0.69
N ASP A 170 5.22 -12.02 -0.34
CA ASP A 170 4.10 -12.94 -0.11
C ASP A 170 3.24 -12.47 1.08
N VAL A 171 3.86 -12.08 2.18
CA VAL A 171 3.16 -11.52 3.34
C VAL A 171 2.40 -10.24 2.97
N ALA A 172 3.02 -9.32 2.24
CA ALA A 172 2.36 -8.09 1.81
C ALA A 172 1.16 -8.37 0.90
N GLU A 173 1.30 -9.29 -0.06
CA GLU A 173 0.21 -9.70 -0.94
C GLU A 173 -0.92 -10.38 -0.17
N LYS A 174 -0.61 -11.30 0.76
CA LYS A 174 -1.62 -11.96 1.60
C LYS A 174 -2.41 -10.98 2.46
N VAL A 175 -1.75 -10.01 3.10
CA VAL A 175 -2.46 -8.98 3.87
C VAL A 175 -3.40 -8.16 2.99
N VAL A 176 -2.98 -7.80 1.78
CA VAL A 176 -3.80 -7.08 0.80
C VAL A 176 -4.98 -7.93 0.34
N THR A 177 -4.76 -9.21 0.05
CA THR A 177 -5.82 -10.12 -0.43
C THR A 177 -6.85 -10.42 0.64
N VAL A 178 -6.46 -10.54 1.92
CA VAL A 178 -7.43 -10.64 3.03
C VAL A 178 -8.32 -9.39 3.07
N GLN A 179 -7.76 -8.19 2.91
CA GLN A 179 -8.57 -6.97 2.82
C GLN A 179 -9.46 -6.95 1.57
N ARG A 180 -8.98 -7.48 0.44
CA ARG A 180 -9.78 -7.62 -0.79
C ARG A 180 -11.00 -8.51 -0.57
N ASP A 181 -10.80 -9.65 0.05
CA ASP A 181 -11.80 -10.74 0.11
C ASP A 181 -12.78 -10.54 1.27
N PHE A 182 -12.34 -10.02 2.39
CA PHE A 182 -13.13 -9.90 3.62
C PHE A 182 -13.44 -8.47 4.05
N GLY A 183 -12.87 -7.46 3.40
CA GLY A 183 -13.09 -6.07 3.75
C GLY A 183 -14.53 -5.61 3.50
N ASN A 184 -15.04 -4.74 4.38
CA ASN A 184 -16.40 -4.23 4.31
C ASN A 184 -16.64 -3.42 3.02
N ARG A 185 -17.53 -3.90 2.16
CA ARG A 185 -17.93 -3.23 0.92
C ARG A 185 -19.29 -2.53 1.02
N SER A 186 -20.03 -2.75 2.11
CA SER A 186 -21.35 -2.17 2.34
C SER A 186 -21.26 -0.76 2.91
N ASP A 187 -20.26 -0.50 3.77
CA ASP A 187 -20.03 0.83 4.35
C ASP A 187 -18.59 1.28 4.07
N ARG A 188 -18.44 2.24 3.14
CA ARG A 188 -17.14 2.79 2.76
C ARG A 188 -16.42 3.52 3.91
N LYS A 189 -17.12 3.97 4.95
CA LYS A 189 -16.51 4.59 6.13
C LYS A 189 -15.79 3.58 7.02
N GLN A 190 -16.25 2.33 6.99
CA GLN A 190 -15.70 1.20 7.73
C GLN A 190 -14.99 0.17 6.83
N ALA A 191 -14.51 0.59 5.67
CA ALA A 191 -13.94 -0.31 4.66
C ALA A 191 -12.42 -0.49 4.74
N ARG A 192 -11.72 0.17 5.69
CA ARG A 192 -10.26 -0.02 5.89
C ARG A 192 -9.96 -1.30 6.66
N LEU A 193 -8.74 -1.83 6.49
CA LEU A 193 -8.27 -3.06 7.11
C LEU A 193 -8.49 -3.11 8.63
N LYS A 194 -8.32 -1.99 9.34
CA LYS A 194 -8.54 -1.93 10.79
C LYS A 194 -9.93 -2.42 11.23
N TYR A 195 -10.95 -2.10 10.44
CA TYR A 195 -12.32 -2.54 10.74
C TYR A 195 -12.54 -4.02 10.41
N THR A 196 -11.85 -4.53 9.39
CA THR A 196 -11.88 -5.96 9.06
C THR A 196 -11.28 -6.78 10.21
N ILE A 197 -10.13 -6.34 10.74
CA ILE A 197 -9.48 -7.00 11.88
C ILE A 197 -10.36 -6.94 13.13
N ASP A 198 -10.95 -5.78 13.44
CA ASP A 198 -11.80 -5.64 14.63
C ASP A 198 -13.10 -6.44 14.52
N ALA A 199 -13.64 -6.63 13.30
CA ALA A 199 -14.84 -7.43 13.08
C ALA A 199 -14.61 -8.94 13.19
N HIS A 200 -13.46 -9.43 12.74
CA HIS A 200 -13.15 -10.86 12.69
C HIS A 200 -12.22 -11.33 13.82
N GLY A 201 -11.42 -10.42 14.35
CA GLY A 201 -10.41 -10.72 15.37
C GLY A 201 -9.03 -11.02 14.79
N LEU A 202 -8.00 -10.77 15.61
CA LEU A 202 -6.61 -10.88 15.19
C LEU A 202 -6.18 -12.32 14.93
N GLU A 203 -6.68 -13.27 15.73
CA GLU A 203 -6.36 -14.70 15.57
C GLU A 203 -6.95 -15.27 14.27
N TRP A 204 -8.17 -14.85 13.92
CA TRP A 204 -8.74 -15.19 12.62
C TRP A 204 -7.86 -14.64 11.48
N PHE A 205 -7.46 -13.37 11.60
CA PHE A 205 -6.60 -12.73 10.59
C PHE A 205 -5.26 -13.46 10.39
N ARG A 206 -4.63 -13.90 11.48
CA ARG A 206 -3.42 -14.74 11.43
C ARG A 206 -3.68 -16.08 10.73
N GLY A 207 -4.84 -16.69 10.95
CA GLY A 207 -5.25 -17.91 10.28
C GLY A 207 -5.34 -17.76 8.77
N GLU A 208 -5.93 -16.65 8.30
CA GLU A 208 -6.05 -16.35 6.86
C GLU A 208 -4.67 -16.13 6.19
N LEU A 209 -3.69 -15.58 6.89
CA LEU A 209 -2.33 -15.42 6.36
C LEU A 209 -1.55 -16.73 6.25
N GLY A 210 -1.88 -17.73 7.09
CA GLY A 210 -1.23 -19.04 7.12
C GLY A 210 -1.85 -20.08 6.21
N SER A 211 -3.00 -19.76 5.59
CA SER A 211 -3.74 -20.67 4.70
C SER A 211 -3.24 -20.69 3.27
#